data_b6bd18e804e115d0cdf59e9c0f1c1052
#
_entry.id   b6bd18e804e115d0cdf59e9c0f1c1052
#
_cell.length_a   1.000
_cell.length_b   1.000
_cell.length_c   1.000
_cell.angle_alpha   90.00
_cell.angle_beta   90.00
_cell.angle_gamma   90.00
#
_symmetry.space_group_name_H-M   'P 1'
#
loop_
_entity.id
_entity.type
_entity.pdbx_description
1 polymer ?
#
loop_
_entity_poly.entity_id
_entity_poly.type
_entity_poly.pdbx_seq_one_letter_code
_entity_poly.pdbx_strand_id
1 'polypeptide(L)'
;ANSTVGQVVIQLCHLLKLRSVAVVRDLGSMDKVGPWLKTLGASEVLADTGSLKKELEKNKYFAKPKLGLDCVGGQSAVRLADTLDDSAPLVIYGCMSGRAPSWPWSQWVFKQMQVRGFNLRKWMKSNKKKIPAMMESIAKLVNADKLRVTHTEYELGTEFDEALDHAMEEGRSTKILLKVKDIGVTY
;
A
#
# COMPACT_ATOMS: atom_id res chain seq x y z
N ALA A 1 0.92 -2.25 5.09
CA ALA A 1 0.77 -0.86 4.60
C ALA A 1 2.09 -0.08 4.51
N ASN A 2 3.19 -0.60 5.08
CA ASN A 2 4.51 0.08 5.09
C ASN A 2 5.26 0.09 3.74
N SER A 3 4.78 -0.62 2.72
CA SER A 3 5.34 -0.53 1.37
C SER A 3 5.17 0.88 0.77
N THR A 4 5.98 1.24 -0.22
CA THR A 4 5.90 2.55 -0.89
C THR A 4 4.47 2.89 -1.36
N VAL A 5 3.75 1.92 -1.95
CA VAL A 5 2.35 2.14 -2.38
C VAL A 5 1.46 2.42 -1.17
N GLY A 6 1.59 1.63 -0.09
CA GLY A 6 0.81 1.84 1.14
C GLY A 6 1.05 3.23 1.75
N GLN A 7 2.30 3.67 1.83
CA GLN A 7 2.68 5.00 2.30
C GLN A 7 2.03 6.13 1.47
N VAL A 8 2.09 5.99 0.14
CA VAL A 8 1.46 6.95 -0.78
C VAL A 8 -0.05 6.98 -0.60
N VAL A 9 -0.70 5.84 -0.47
CA VAL A 9 -2.15 5.75 -0.22
C VAL A 9 -2.54 6.44 1.09
N ILE A 10 -1.78 6.22 2.18
CA ILE A 10 -2.02 6.88 3.47
C ILE A 10 -1.97 8.40 3.32
N GLN A 11 -0.91 8.92 2.70
CA GLN A 11 -0.73 10.36 2.48
C GLN A 11 -1.84 10.95 1.60
N LEU A 12 -2.22 10.26 0.51
CA LEU A 12 -3.33 10.70 -0.34
C LEU A 12 -4.66 10.71 0.41
N CYS A 13 -4.94 9.69 1.24
CA CYS A 13 -6.13 9.69 2.09
C CYS A 13 -6.13 10.90 3.04
N HIS A 14 -4.98 11.18 3.68
CA HIS A 14 -4.84 12.34 4.56
C HIS A 14 -5.11 13.67 3.82
N LEU A 15 -4.50 13.86 2.65
CA LEU A 15 -4.70 15.05 1.82
C LEU A 15 -6.16 15.24 1.38
N LEU A 16 -6.85 14.14 1.10
CA LEU A 16 -8.26 14.12 0.70
C LEU A 16 -9.22 14.14 1.90
N LYS A 17 -8.70 14.26 3.14
CA LYS A 17 -9.49 14.20 4.38
C LYS A 17 -10.28 12.90 4.54
N LEU A 18 -9.76 11.82 3.97
CA LEU A 18 -10.29 10.47 4.13
C LEU A 18 -9.59 9.76 5.28
N ARG A 19 -10.34 8.98 6.04
CA ARG A 19 -9.76 8.11 7.08
C ARG A 19 -9.18 6.87 6.44
N SER A 20 -7.97 6.49 6.89
CA SER A 20 -7.29 5.28 6.42
C SER A 20 -6.93 4.35 7.58
N VAL A 21 -7.08 3.05 7.36
CA VAL A 21 -6.59 1.99 8.25
C VAL A 21 -5.41 1.33 7.57
N ALA A 22 -4.24 1.47 8.17
CA ALA A 22 -3.00 0.87 7.70
C ALA A 22 -2.85 -0.52 8.34
N VAL A 23 -2.96 -1.58 7.54
CA VAL A 23 -2.75 -2.95 8.01
C VAL A 23 -1.30 -3.35 7.76
N VAL A 24 -0.58 -3.73 8.81
CA VAL A 24 0.80 -4.22 8.77
C VAL A 24 0.85 -5.70 9.11
N ARG A 25 1.98 -6.38 8.83
CA ARG A 25 2.10 -7.84 8.86
C ARG A 25 1.71 -8.45 10.21
N ASP A 26 2.22 -7.92 11.32
CA ASP A 26 2.09 -8.46 12.67
C ASP A 26 2.25 -7.38 13.74
N LEU A 27 2.13 -7.77 15.01
CA LEU A 27 2.27 -6.85 16.14
C LEU A 27 3.67 -6.23 16.22
N GLY A 28 4.74 -7.00 16.01
CA GLY A 28 6.10 -6.48 16.00
C GLY A 28 6.31 -5.43 14.90
N SER A 29 5.75 -5.66 13.71
CA SER A 29 5.72 -4.66 12.64
C SER A 29 4.89 -3.44 13.01
N MET A 30 3.78 -3.62 13.73
CA MET A 30 2.94 -2.52 14.19
C MET A 30 3.68 -1.63 15.20
N ASP A 31 4.37 -2.21 16.16
CA ASP A 31 5.15 -1.48 17.16
C ASP A 31 6.32 -0.72 16.50
N LYS A 32 6.97 -1.33 15.52
CA LYS A 32 8.15 -0.77 14.82
C LYS A 32 7.78 0.37 13.88
N VAL A 33 6.75 0.22 13.06
CA VAL A 33 6.43 1.19 11.99
C VAL A 33 5.12 1.95 12.23
N GLY A 34 4.30 1.54 13.18
CA GLY A 34 2.99 2.14 13.43
C GLY A 34 3.06 3.63 13.76
N PRO A 35 3.92 4.08 14.71
CA PRO A 35 4.07 5.49 15.03
C PRO A 35 4.41 6.34 13.80
N TRP A 36 5.33 5.83 12.97
CA TRP A 36 5.71 6.51 11.74
C TRP A 36 4.57 6.55 10.70
N LEU A 37 3.81 5.47 10.50
CA LEU A 37 2.64 5.48 9.61
C LEU A 37 1.57 6.49 10.06
N LYS A 38 1.45 6.71 11.38
CA LYS A 38 0.59 7.76 11.94
C LYS A 38 1.09 9.16 11.54
N THR A 39 2.40 9.40 11.53
CA THR A 39 2.95 10.69 11.06
C THR A 39 2.70 10.95 9.58
N LEU A 40 2.56 9.89 8.76
CA LEU A 40 2.15 9.99 7.36
C LEU A 40 0.66 10.27 7.17
N GLY A 41 -0.14 10.25 8.24
CA GLY A 41 -1.56 10.54 8.25
C GLY A 41 -2.46 9.31 8.33
N ALA A 42 -1.94 8.12 8.68
CA ALA A 42 -2.79 6.96 8.95
C ALA A 42 -3.72 7.25 10.14
N SER A 43 -5.02 7.09 9.94
CA SER A 43 -6.00 7.28 11.02
C SER A 43 -5.91 6.16 12.04
N GLU A 44 -5.63 4.93 11.59
CA GLU A 44 -5.42 3.76 12.46
C GLU A 44 -4.34 2.86 11.84
N VAL A 45 -3.60 2.16 12.72
CA VAL A 45 -2.63 1.13 12.31
C VAL A 45 -2.96 -0.15 13.06
N LEU A 46 -3.15 -1.24 12.35
CA LEU A 46 -3.54 -2.53 12.89
C LEU A 46 -2.63 -3.63 12.36
N ALA A 47 -2.43 -4.67 13.17
CA ALA A 47 -1.71 -5.87 12.75
C ALA A 47 -2.64 -6.83 12.00
N ASP A 48 -2.11 -7.47 10.95
CA ASP A 48 -2.81 -8.49 10.15
C ASP A 48 -2.86 -9.83 10.91
N THR A 49 -3.69 -9.89 11.93
CA THR A 49 -3.91 -11.07 12.78
C THR A 49 -5.33 -11.61 12.59
N GLY A 50 -5.60 -12.80 13.14
CA GLY A 50 -6.96 -13.37 13.17
C GLY A 50 -7.99 -12.50 13.88
N SER A 51 -7.58 -11.49 14.65
CA SER A 51 -8.44 -10.56 15.36
C SER A 51 -8.62 -9.21 14.63
N LEU A 52 -8.09 -9.03 13.43
CA LEU A 52 -8.08 -7.74 12.71
C LEU A 52 -9.45 -7.03 12.71
N LYS A 53 -10.53 -7.76 12.40
CA LYS A 53 -11.90 -7.21 12.41
C LYS A 53 -12.30 -6.74 13.81
N LYS A 54 -12.07 -7.58 14.84
CA LYS A 54 -12.39 -7.24 16.23
C LYS A 54 -11.62 -6.03 16.72
N GLU A 55 -10.34 -5.91 16.34
CA GLU A 55 -9.53 -4.74 16.69
C GLU A 55 -10.07 -3.46 16.04
N LEU A 56 -10.46 -3.54 14.77
CA LEU A 56 -11.10 -2.40 14.11
C LEU A 56 -12.42 -2.00 14.78
N GLU A 57 -13.25 -2.97 15.16
CA GLU A 57 -14.56 -2.74 15.78
C GLU A 57 -14.47 -2.17 17.21
N LYS A 58 -13.34 -2.34 17.91
CA LYS A 58 -13.11 -1.69 19.22
C LYS A 58 -13.11 -0.17 19.12
N ASN A 59 -12.70 0.37 17.98
CA ASN A 59 -12.75 1.79 17.74
C ASN A 59 -14.15 2.21 17.26
N LYS A 60 -15.05 2.50 18.19
CA LYS A 60 -16.46 2.85 17.93
C LYS A 60 -16.65 4.07 16.99
N TYR A 61 -15.60 4.87 16.78
CA TYR A 61 -15.64 6.04 15.89
C TYR A 61 -15.27 5.69 14.45
N PHE A 62 -14.84 4.46 14.20
CA PHE A 62 -14.54 3.99 12.84
C PHE A 62 -15.78 3.37 12.21
N ALA A 63 -16.34 4.05 11.20
CA ALA A 63 -17.26 3.41 10.29
C ALA A 63 -16.54 2.29 9.52
N LYS A 64 -17.24 1.24 9.13
CA LYS A 64 -16.69 0.16 8.31
C LYS A 64 -16.01 0.73 7.05
N PRO A 65 -14.81 0.25 6.68
CA PRO A 65 -14.12 0.72 5.48
C PRO A 65 -14.93 0.48 4.20
N LYS A 66 -14.98 1.48 3.34
CA LYS A 66 -15.74 1.46 2.06
C LYS A 66 -14.88 1.01 0.88
N LEU A 67 -13.59 0.80 1.09
CA LEU A 67 -12.63 0.36 0.07
C LEU A 67 -11.50 -0.41 0.75
N GLY A 68 -11.17 -1.58 0.23
CA GLY A 68 -9.96 -2.32 0.58
C GLY A 68 -8.97 -2.31 -0.58
N LEU A 69 -7.67 -2.18 -0.26
CA LEU A 69 -6.57 -2.29 -1.22
C LEU A 69 -5.64 -3.43 -0.76
N ASP A 70 -5.51 -4.46 -1.57
CA ASP A 70 -4.69 -5.63 -1.25
C ASP A 70 -3.60 -5.88 -2.30
N CYS A 71 -2.39 -6.16 -1.81
CA CYS A 71 -1.28 -6.67 -2.63
C CYS A 71 -0.63 -7.93 -2.04
N VAL A 72 -1.18 -8.47 -0.95
CA VAL A 72 -0.61 -9.61 -0.23
C VAL A 72 -1.20 -10.93 -0.71
N GLY A 73 -2.52 -10.99 -0.85
CA GLY A 73 -3.24 -12.22 -1.19
C GLY A 73 -3.44 -13.16 0.00
N GLY A 74 -3.76 -14.42 -0.29
CA GLY A 74 -3.94 -15.47 0.71
C GLY A 74 -4.92 -15.09 1.82
N GLN A 75 -4.65 -15.52 3.04
CA GLN A 75 -5.50 -15.25 4.21
C GLN A 75 -5.51 -13.77 4.63
N SER A 76 -4.46 -13.01 4.29
CA SER A 76 -4.44 -11.56 4.52
C SER A 76 -5.57 -10.85 3.77
N ALA A 77 -5.74 -11.16 2.49
CA ALA A 77 -6.83 -10.62 1.69
C ALA A 77 -8.22 -10.99 2.25
N VAL A 78 -8.38 -12.22 2.76
CA VAL A 78 -9.62 -12.70 3.37
C VAL A 78 -9.94 -11.92 4.65
N ARG A 79 -8.96 -11.73 5.53
CA ARG A 79 -9.13 -10.94 6.75
C ARG A 79 -9.43 -9.47 6.44
N LEU A 80 -8.74 -8.90 5.45
CA LEU A 80 -9.01 -7.54 5.01
C LEU A 80 -10.45 -7.39 4.49
N ALA A 81 -10.92 -8.29 3.63
CA ALA A 81 -12.30 -8.29 3.12
C ALA A 81 -13.34 -8.38 4.26
N ASP A 82 -13.03 -9.12 5.32
CA ASP A 82 -13.95 -9.25 6.45
C ASP A 82 -14.13 -7.93 7.24
N THR A 83 -13.16 -7.02 7.18
CA THR A 83 -13.27 -5.68 7.79
C THR A 83 -14.10 -4.69 6.99
N LEU A 84 -14.30 -4.93 5.70
CA LEU A 84 -15.00 -4.01 4.81
C LEU A 84 -16.49 -3.97 5.11
N ASP A 85 -17.13 -2.88 4.73
CA ASP A 85 -18.58 -2.76 4.73
C ASP A 85 -19.23 -3.64 3.65
N ASP A 86 -20.52 -3.85 3.76
CA ASP A 86 -21.28 -4.64 2.78
C ASP A 86 -21.21 -3.95 1.41
N SER A 87 -21.04 -4.75 0.37
CA SER A 87 -20.86 -4.30 -1.02
C SER A 87 -19.62 -3.42 -1.27
N ALA A 88 -18.75 -3.21 -0.27
CA ALA A 88 -17.53 -2.44 -0.46
C ALA A 88 -16.52 -3.20 -1.32
N PRO A 89 -15.88 -2.55 -2.30
CA PRO A 89 -14.92 -3.21 -3.17
C PRO A 89 -13.59 -3.49 -2.46
N LEU A 90 -13.06 -4.69 -2.67
CA LEU A 90 -11.67 -5.04 -2.44
C LEU A 90 -10.92 -4.99 -3.76
N VAL A 91 -9.95 -4.10 -3.89
CA VAL A 91 -9.11 -3.99 -5.09
C VAL A 91 -7.80 -4.73 -4.87
N ILE A 92 -7.56 -5.77 -5.67
CA ILE A 92 -6.33 -6.56 -5.65
C ILE A 92 -5.40 -6.05 -6.74
N TYR A 93 -4.22 -5.55 -6.35
CA TYR A 93 -3.22 -5.02 -7.26
C TYR A 93 -1.88 -5.77 -7.22
N GLY A 94 -1.79 -6.84 -6.42
CA GLY A 94 -0.61 -7.70 -6.29
C GLY A 94 -0.90 -8.99 -5.54
N CYS A 95 0.09 -9.86 -5.40
CA CYS A 95 0.00 -11.10 -4.65
C CYS A 95 1.38 -11.47 -4.07
N MET A 96 1.84 -10.70 -3.08
CA MET A 96 3.17 -10.87 -2.48
C MET A 96 3.36 -12.21 -1.77
N SER A 97 2.29 -12.81 -1.25
CA SER A 97 2.34 -14.14 -0.61
C SER A 97 2.44 -15.29 -1.61
N GLY A 98 2.22 -15.05 -2.90
CA GLY A 98 2.10 -16.10 -3.92
C GLY A 98 0.90 -17.02 -3.74
N ARG A 99 0.01 -16.76 -2.79
CA ARG A 99 -1.13 -17.61 -2.44
C ARG A 99 -2.45 -16.99 -2.84
N ALA A 100 -3.32 -17.77 -3.50
CA ALA A 100 -4.68 -17.36 -3.79
C ALA A 100 -5.50 -17.24 -2.50
N PRO A 101 -6.39 -16.24 -2.38
CA PRO A 101 -7.33 -16.17 -1.27
C PRO A 101 -8.40 -17.25 -1.38
N SER A 102 -8.73 -17.89 -0.26
CA SER A 102 -9.86 -18.82 -0.15
C SER A 102 -11.01 -18.13 0.58
N TRP A 103 -11.95 -17.62 -0.19
CA TRP A 103 -13.06 -16.82 0.33
C TRP A 103 -14.16 -17.68 0.95
N PRO A 104 -14.59 -17.43 2.20
CA PRO A 104 -15.79 -18.05 2.75
C PRO A 104 -17.04 -17.64 1.93
N TRP A 105 -17.90 -18.59 1.65
CA TRP A 105 -19.15 -18.34 0.91
C TRP A 105 -20.03 -17.26 1.58
N SER A 106 -19.95 -17.14 2.91
CA SER A 106 -20.68 -16.12 3.67
C SER A 106 -20.30 -14.68 3.31
N GLN A 107 -19.05 -14.42 2.92
CA GLN A 107 -18.64 -13.09 2.43
C GLN A 107 -19.30 -12.78 1.07
N TRP A 108 -19.45 -13.76 0.21
CA TRP A 108 -20.14 -13.58 -1.07
C TRP A 108 -21.61 -13.27 -0.88
N VAL A 109 -22.29 -14.10 -0.09
CA VAL A 109 -23.75 -14.04 0.04
C VAL A 109 -24.20 -12.90 0.97
N PHE A 110 -23.67 -12.85 2.19
CA PHE A 110 -24.16 -11.91 3.20
C PHE A 110 -23.55 -10.52 3.11
N LYS A 111 -22.28 -10.43 2.70
CA LYS A 111 -21.62 -9.12 2.52
C LYS A 111 -21.70 -8.60 1.09
N GLN A 112 -22.23 -9.37 0.15
CA GLN A 112 -22.25 -9.02 -1.27
C GLN A 112 -20.87 -8.56 -1.75
N MET A 113 -19.82 -9.29 -1.34
CA MET A 113 -18.42 -8.93 -1.52
C MET A 113 -18.11 -8.67 -3.00
N GLN A 114 -17.43 -7.57 -3.26
CA GLN A 114 -16.95 -7.22 -4.60
C GLN A 114 -15.42 -7.31 -4.63
N VAL A 115 -14.88 -8.15 -5.51
CA VAL A 115 -13.42 -8.25 -5.74
C VAL A 115 -13.11 -7.72 -7.13
N ARG A 116 -12.15 -6.79 -7.22
CA ARG A 116 -11.72 -6.17 -8.47
C ARG A 116 -10.21 -6.27 -8.62
N GLY A 117 -9.75 -6.78 -9.74
CA GLY A 117 -8.32 -6.74 -10.08
C GLY A 117 -7.93 -5.38 -10.65
N PHE A 118 -6.76 -4.87 -10.27
CA PHE A 118 -6.15 -3.69 -10.88
C PHE A 118 -4.80 -4.04 -11.48
N ASN A 119 -4.63 -3.78 -12.77
CA ASN A 119 -3.37 -3.94 -13.48
C ASN A 119 -2.92 -2.60 -14.05
N LEU A 120 -1.84 -2.04 -13.50
CA LEU A 120 -1.32 -0.73 -13.89
C LEU A 120 -1.01 -0.64 -15.39
N ARG A 121 -0.37 -1.66 -15.96
CA ARG A 121 -0.02 -1.66 -17.41
C ARG A 121 -1.27 -1.59 -18.28
N LYS A 122 -2.31 -2.37 -17.96
CA LYS A 122 -3.59 -2.33 -18.69
C LYS A 122 -4.25 -0.95 -18.53
N TRP A 123 -4.28 -0.43 -17.31
CA TRP A 123 -4.85 0.89 -17.04
C TRP A 123 -4.13 1.99 -17.83
N MET A 124 -2.80 2.01 -17.82
CA MET A 124 -2.01 2.98 -18.59
C MET A 124 -2.29 2.89 -20.10
N LYS A 125 -2.37 1.68 -20.68
CA LYS A 125 -2.71 1.50 -22.10
C LYS A 125 -4.07 2.11 -22.43
N SER A 126 -5.07 1.92 -21.56
CA SER A 126 -6.45 2.40 -21.77
C SER A 126 -6.64 3.89 -21.47
N ASN A 127 -5.71 4.50 -20.72
CA ASN A 127 -5.84 5.89 -20.24
C ASN A 127 -4.66 6.79 -20.68
N LYS A 128 -4.03 6.53 -21.80
CA LYS A 128 -2.83 7.27 -22.29
C LYS A 128 -2.99 8.78 -22.21
N LYS A 129 -4.16 9.31 -22.58
CA LYS A 129 -4.46 10.75 -22.56
C LYS A 129 -4.50 11.36 -21.14
N LYS A 130 -4.76 10.54 -20.11
CA LYS A 130 -4.84 11.00 -18.71
C LYS A 130 -3.48 11.02 -18.01
N ILE A 131 -2.50 10.26 -18.53
CA ILE A 131 -1.20 10.07 -17.86
C ILE A 131 -0.46 11.39 -17.67
N PRO A 132 -0.30 12.28 -18.69
CA PRO A 132 0.45 13.53 -18.50
C PRO A 132 -0.12 14.39 -17.39
N ALA A 133 -1.42 14.62 -17.37
CA ALA A 133 -2.07 15.42 -16.33
C ALA A 133 -1.97 14.79 -14.94
N MET A 134 -2.05 13.47 -14.85
CA MET A 134 -1.85 12.74 -13.61
C MET A 134 -0.41 12.89 -13.11
N MET A 135 0.58 12.72 -13.97
CA MET A 135 2.00 12.88 -13.60
C MET A 135 2.31 14.31 -13.16
N GLU A 136 1.77 15.31 -13.86
CA GLU A 136 1.90 16.71 -13.44
C GLU A 136 1.29 16.95 -12.06
N SER A 137 0.12 16.38 -11.78
CA SER A 137 -0.53 16.49 -10.48
C SER A 137 0.31 15.84 -9.37
N ILE A 138 0.90 14.67 -9.61
CA ILE A 138 1.81 14.00 -8.68
C ILE A 138 3.06 14.86 -8.46
N ALA A 139 3.68 15.38 -9.53
CA ALA A 139 4.85 16.24 -9.43
C ALA A 139 4.57 17.50 -8.59
N LYS A 140 3.41 18.14 -8.76
CA LYS A 140 2.98 19.27 -7.93
C LYS A 140 2.89 18.90 -6.44
N LEU A 141 2.36 17.72 -6.12
CA LEU A 141 2.29 17.25 -4.72
C LEU A 141 3.68 17.00 -4.13
N VAL A 142 4.57 16.39 -4.89
CA VAL A 142 5.95 16.12 -4.47
C VAL A 142 6.72 17.43 -4.28
N ASN A 143 6.67 18.35 -5.25
CA ASN A 143 7.37 19.64 -5.18
C ASN A 143 6.84 20.53 -4.04
N ALA A 144 5.56 20.38 -3.67
CA ALA A 144 4.96 21.08 -2.53
C ALA A 144 5.20 20.34 -1.19
N ASP A 145 6.00 19.28 -1.17
CA ASP A 145 6.28 18.43 -0.01
C ASP A 145 5.03 17.83 0.64
N LYS A 146 3.95 17.69 -0.13
CA LYS A 146 2.68 17.09 0.30
C LYS A 146 2.62 15.58 0.07
N LEU A 147 3.51 15.06 -0.76
CA LEU A 147 3.67 13.63 -1.03
C LEU A 147 5.15 13.27 -0.99
N ARG A 148 5.53 12.42 -0.05
CA ARG A 148 6.92 12.00 0.16
C ARG A 148 7.03 10.50 -0.05
N VAL A 149 8.10 10.08 -0.72
CA VAL A 149 8.48 8.68 -0.87
C VAL A 149 9.84 8.48 -0.23
N THR A 150 9.89 7.73 0.84
CA THR A 150 11.14 7.39 1.50
C THR A 150 11.97 6.48 0.60
N HIS A 151 13.21 6.87 0.32
CA HIS A 151 14.14 6.09 -0.48
C HIS A 151 15.54 6.10 0.15
N THR A 152 16.32 5.09 -0.21
CA THR A 152 17.75 4.99 0.08
C THR A 152 18.47 4.84 -1.25
N GLU A 153 19.53 5.59 -1.45
CA GLU A 153 20.30 5.62 -2.69
C GLU A 153 21.61 4.86 -2.51
N TYR A 154 21.99 4.09 -3.52
CA TYR A 154 23.24 3.35 -3.61
C TYR A 154 23.91 3.60 -4.95
N GLU A 155 25.25 3.64 -4.98
CA GLU A 155 26.00 3.74 -6.23
C GLU A 155 26.01 2.39 -6.96
N LEU A 156 25.51 2.35 -8.20
CA LEU A 156 25.39 1.10 -8.98
C LEU A 156 26.71 0.35 -9.11
N GLY A 157 27.84 1.08 -9.27
CA GLY A 157 29.15 0.47 -9.55
C GLY A 157 29.87 -0.09 -8.34
N THR A 158 29.55 0.37 -7.13
CA THR A 158 30.30 0.04 -5.90
C THR A 158 29.45 -0.55 -4.77
N GLU A 159 28.14 -0.28 -4.77
CA GLU A 159 27.25 -0.64 -3.66
C GLU A 159 26.06 -1.52 -4.10
N PHE A 160 26.20 -2.22 -5.25
CA PHE A 160 25.10 -3.01 -5.81
C PHE A 160 24.68 -4.17 -4.91
N ASP A 161 25.66 -4.88 -4.33
CA ASP A 161 25.36 -6.04 -3.48
C ASP A 161 24.67 -5.60 -2.18
N GLU A 162 25.14 -4.50 -1.55
CA GLU A 162 24.51 -3.91 -0.38
C GLU A 162 23.08 -3.41 -0.69
N ALA A 163 22.90 -2.81 -1.86
CA ALA A 163 21.57 -2.39 -2.33
C ALA A 163 20.63 -3.58 -2.51
N LEU A 164 21.16 -4.69 -3.03
CA LEU A 164 20.41 -5.92 -3.24
C LEU A 164 20.00 -6.54 -1.89
N ASP A 165 20.93 -6.65 -0.96
CA ASP A 165 20.67 -7.17 0.38
C ASP A 165 19.60 -6.34 1.09
N HIS A 166 19.74 -5.01 1.10
CA HIS A 166 18.72 -4.12 1.65
C HIS A 166 17.39 -4.23 0.90
N ALA A 167 17.42 -4.45 -0.43
CA ALA A 167 16.20 -4.64 -1.21
C ALA A 167 15.46 -5.94 -0.85
N MET A 168 16.16 -6.94 -0.36
CA MET A 168 15.61 -8.25 0.05
C MET A 168 15.17 -8.30 1.52
N GLU A 169 15.50 -7.27 2.31
CA GLU A 169 15.09 -7.21 3.71
C GLU A 169 13.57 -7.28 3.88
N GLU A 170 13.13 -8.14 4.79
CA GLU A 170 11.72 -8.24 5.14
C GLU A 170 11.24 -7.03 5.95
N GLY A 171 10.04 -6.54 5.61
CA GLY A 171 9.44 -5.41 6.34
C GLY A 171 10.03 -4.04 5.99
N ARG A 172 10.89 -3.98 4.97
CA ARG A 172 11.46 -2.73 4.47
C ARG A 172 10.38 -1.68 4.19
N SER A 173 10.63 -0.44 4.62
CA SER A 173 9.73 0.71 4.46
C SER A 173 10.28 1.78 3.53
N THR A 174 11.44 1.56 2.91
CA THR A 174 12.11 2.48 1.98
C THR A 174 12.18 1.89 0.57
N LYS A 175 12.24 2.74 -0.44
CA LYS A 175 12.52 2.38 -1.83
C LYS A 175 14.02 2.39 -2.06
N ILE A 176 14.58 1.34 -2.64
CA ILE A 176 16.00 1.32 -3.03
C ILE A 176 16.13 1.91 -4.43
N LEU A 177 17.04 2.85 -4.58
CA LEU A 177 17.39 3.49 -5.84
C LEU A 177 18.88 3.27 -6.11
N LEU A 178 19.21 2.93 -7.35
CA LEU A 178 20.59 2.81 -7.83
C LEU A 178 20.94 4.08 -8.62
N LYS A 179 21.95 4.79 -8.18
CA LYS A 179 22.52 5.92 -8.90
C LYS A 179 23.47 5.40 -9.98
N VAL A 180 23.25 5.84 -11.20
CA VAL A 180 24.18 5.64 -12.31
C VAL A 180 25.03 6.88 -12.40
N LYS A 181 26.35 6.76 -12.29
CA LYS A 181 27.25 7.90 -12.56
C LYS A 181 27.04 8.35 -14.01
N ASP A 182 26.99 9.65 -14.22
CA ASP A 182 26.99 10.23 -15.56
C ASP A 182 28.20 9.71 -16.33
N ILE A 183 28.00 8.77 -17.25
CA ILE A 183 29.06 8.24 -18.11
C ILE A 183 29.27 9.16 -19.32
N GLY A 184 29.02 10.47 -19.17
CA GLY A 184 29.43 11.48 -20.16
C GLY A 184 28.92 11.21 -21.59
N VAL A 185 27.76 10.58 -21.75
CA VAL A 185 27.14 10.42 -23.07
C VAL A 185 26.40 11.71 -23.38
N THR A 186 27.08 12.61 -24.04
CA THR A 186 26.44 13.72 -24.74
C THR A 186 25.66 13.15 -25.95
N TYR A 187 24.33 13.27 -25.92
CA TYR A 187 23.49 13.00 -27.06
C TYR A 187 23.50 14.19 -28.03
#